data_45ce725c0885071dbe37efde46c77a96
#
_entry.id   45ce725c0885071dbe37efde46c77a96
#
_cell.length_a   1.000
_cell.length_b   1.000
_cell.length_c   1.000
_cell.angle_alpha   90.00
_cell.angle_beta   90.00
_cell.angle_gamma   90.00
#
_symmetry.space_group_name_H-M   'P 1'
#
loop_
_entity.id
_entity.type
_entity.pdbx_description
1 polymer ?
#
loop_
_entity_poly.entity_id
_entity_poly.type
_entity_poly.pdbx_seq_one_letter_code
_entity_poly.pdbx_strand_id
1 'polypeptide(L)'
;NIISNAIDALEEYNLLQLSKGMKSQQYQIRIKTLLVDPQWVEIRIADNGPGIAEEVKSKLFDPFFTTKPVGKGTGLGLSISYKIVVEKHKGKIWCSSEPHQGTEFIIRIPRLILSIARKLESSKYHPRN
;
A
#
# COMPACT_ATOMS: atom_id res chain seq x y z
N ASN A 1 3.16 0.96 -7.06
CA ASN A 1 3.29 2.27 -6.42
C ASN A 1 3.68 2.18 -4.93
N ILE A 2 3.02 1.34 -4.14
CA ILE A 2 3.28 1.23 -2.69
C ILE A 2 4.68 0.67 -2.43
N ILE A 3 5.06 -0.42 -3.09
CA ILE A 3 6.40 -1.00 -2.94
C ILE A 3 7.47 -0.05 -3.47
N SER A 4 7.25 0.59 -4.59
CA SER A 4 8.15 1.59 -5.14
C SER A 4 8.38 2.77 -4.18
N ASN A 5 7.32 3.26 -3.55
CA ASN A 5 7.43 4.30 -2.53
C ASN A 5 8.22 3.83 -1.30
N ALA A 6 8.04 2.59 -0.88
CA ALA A 6 8.82 2.02 0.21
C ALA A 6 10.32 1.94 -0.13
N ILE A 7 10.66 1.49 -1.33
CA ILE A 7 12.06 1.46 -1.81
C ILE A 7 12.66 2.86 -1.81
N ASP A 8 11.97 3.83 -2.38
CA ASP A 8 12.44 5.23 -2.44
C ASP A 8 12.67 5.79 -1.03
N ALA A 9 11.74 5.57 -0.11
CA ALA A 9 11.85 6.04 1.27
C ALA A 9 13.06 5.43 1.99
N LEU A 10 13.31 4.14 1.79
CA LEU A 10 14.45 3.45 2.40
C LEU A 10 15.78 3.94 1.83
N GLU A 11 15.87 4.15 0.52
CA GLU A 11 17.06 4.68 -0.14
C GLU A 11 17.39 6.10 0.35
N GLU A 12 16.42 6.98 0.37
CA GLU A 12 16.58 8.35 0.87
C GLU A 12 17.00 8.38 2.35
N TYR A 13 16.37 7.53 3.16
CA TYR A 13 16.68 7.43 4.59
C TYR A 13 18.11 6.91 4.80
N ASN A 14 18.55 5.89 4.06
CA ASN A 14 19.90 5.39 4.13
C ASN A 14 20.93 6.47 3.78
N LEU A 15 20.71 7.20 2.70
CA LEU A 15 21.60 8.31 2.30
C LEU A 15 21.68 9.39 3.37
N LEU A 16 20.57 9.74 3.98
CA LEU A 16 20.51 10.72 5.06
C LEU A 16 21.29 10.23 6.29
N GLN A 17 21.13 8.98 6.69
CA GLN A 17 21.86 8.41 7.84
C GLN A 17 23.37 8.35 7.59
N LEU A 18 23.77 7.94 6.39
CA LEU A 18 25.19 7.94 6.00
C LEU A 18 25.78 9.36 5.99
N SER A 19 25.04 10.36 5.56
CA SER A 19 25.48 11.76 5.58
C SER A 19 25.71 12.30 7.00
N LYS A 20 25.05 11.72 7.99
CA LYS A 20 25.21 12.03 9.41
C LYS A 20 26.31 11.20 10.10
N GLY A 21 27.07 10.42 9.33
CA GLY A 21 28.11 9.53 9.83
C GLY A 21 27.60 8.27 10.52
N MET A 22 26.32 7.94 10.37
CA MET A 22 25.76 6.71 10.90
C MET A 22 26.06 5.53 9.96
N LYS A 23 26.17 4.33 10.51
CA LYS A 23 26.35 3.12 9.71
C LYS A 23 25.05 2.77 8.97
N SER A 24 25.22 2.20 7.78
CA SER A 24 24.09 1.62 7.06
C SER A 24 23.42 0.53 7.89
N GLN A 25 22.08 0.57 7.92
CA GLN A 25 21.26 -0.45 8.58
C GLN A 25 20.76 -1.47 7.55
N GLN A 26 20.31 -2.60 8.04
CA GLN A 26 19.59 -3.54 7.19
C GLN A 26 18.16 -3.08 6.99
N TYR A 27 17.89 -2.55 5.80
CA TYR A 27 16.54 -2.13 5.42
C TYR A 27 15.73 -3.31 4.88
N GLN A 28 14.45 -3.33 5.21
CA GLN A 28 13.55 -4.42 4.85
C GLN A 28 12.21 -3.90 4.36
N ILE A 29 11.67 -4.58 3.37
CA ILE A 29 10.25 -4.50 3.01
C ILE A 29 9.65 -5.86 3.29
N ARG A 30 8.58 -5.89 4.11
CA ARG A 30 7.87 -7.12 4.45
C ARG A 30 6.49 -7.07 3.84
N ILE A 31 6.16 -8.11 3.09
CA ILE A 31 4.82 -8.29 2.51
C ILE A 31 4.16 -9.48 3.20
N LYS A 32 2.96 -9.25 3.75
CA LYS A 32 2.17 -10.27 4.42
C LYS A 32 0.76 -10.28 3.86
N THR A 33 0.24 -11.47 3.61
CA THR A 33 -1.15 -11.66 3.22
C THR A 33 -1.84 -12.54 4.24
N LEU A 34 -3.08 -12.22 4.57
CA LEU A 34 -3.87 -12.99 5.53
C LEU A 34 -5.36 -12.91 5.22
N LEU A 35 -6.06 -13.95 5.66
CA LEU A 35 -7.51 -13.98 5.68
C LEU A 35 -7.95 -13.39 7.01
N VAL A 36 -8.57 -12.20 6.99
CA VAL A 36 -9.04 -11.52 8.21
C VAL A 36 -10.28 -12.19 8.76
N ASP A 37 -11.20 -12.52 7.85
CA ASP A 37 -12.41 -13.29 8.08
C ASP A 37 -12.82 -13.96 6.76
N PRO A 38 -13.90 -14.75 6.72
CA PRO A 38 -14.31 -15.43 5.48
C PRO A 38 -14.56 -14.49 4.28
N GLN A 39 -14.76 -13.20 4.51
CA GLN A 39 -15.15 -12.23 3.48
C GLN A 39 -14.05 -11.26 3.08
N TRP A 40 -12.96 -11.14 3.85
CA TRP A 40 -11.91 -10.16 3.62
C TRP A 40 -10.51 -10.79 3.56
N VAL A 41 -9.78 -10.40 2.54
CA VAL A 41 -8.34 -10.66 2.43
C VAL A 41 -7.59 -9.37 2.73
N GLU A 42 -6.52 -9.46 3.50
CA GLU A 42 -5.67 -8.33 3.85
C GLU A 42 -4.26 -8.52 3.29
N ILE A 43 -3.73 -7.44 2.73
CA ILE A 43 -2.35 -7.35 2.25
C ILE A 43 -1.68 -6.26 3.08
N ARG A 44 -0.57 -6.58 3.73
CA ARG A 44 0.25 -5.64 4.49
C ARG A 44 1.60 -5.48 3.83
N ILE A 45 2.01 -4.25 3.62
CA ILE A 45 3.31 -3.89 3.05
C ILE A 45 3.97 -2.95 4.04
N ALA A 46 4.99 -3.46 4.75
CA ALA A 46 5.69 -2.74 5.81
C ALA A 46 7.15 -2.50 5.44
N ASP A 47 7.65 -1.33 5.77
CA ASP A 47 9.08 -1.01 5.72
C ASP A 47 9.59 -0.59 7.09
N ASN A 48 10.90 -0.69 7.30
CA ASN A 48 11.57 -0.23 8.50
C ASN A 48 12.31 1.10 8.30
N GLY A 49 11.73 1.98 7.50
CA GLY A 49 12.28 3.29 7.18
C GLY A 49 11.98 4.36 8.22
N PRO A 50 11.99 5.63 7.81
CA PRO A 50 11.86 6.77 8.72
C PRO A 50 10.45 6.98 9.30
N GLY A 51 9.45 6.28 8.77
CA GLY A 51 8.07 6.58 9.09
C GLY A 51 7.55 7.84 8.40
N ILE A 52 6.31 8.17 8.70
CA ILE A 52 5.59 9.29 8.10
C ILE A 52 5.01 10.15 9.22
N ALA A 53 5.24 11.46 9.14
CA ALA A 53 4.65 12.40 10.07
C ALA A 53 3.13 12.47 9.94
N GLU A 54 2.44 12.80 11.02
CA GLU A 54 0.97 12.83 11.06
C GLU A 54 0.35 13.78 10.02
N GLU A 55 0.99 14.93 9.81
CA GLU A 55 0.56 15.92 8.82
C GLU A 55 0.63 15.39 7.39
N VAL A 56 1.63 14.56 7.11
CA VAL A 56 1.79 13.89 5.81
C VAL A 56 0.80 12.76 5.64
N LYS A 57 0.56 11.96 6.69
CA LYS A 57 -0.42 10.86 6.64
C LYS A 57 -1.81 11.31 6.22
N SER A 58 -2.25 12.45 6.70
CA SER A 58 -3.57 13.00 6.37
C SER A 58 -3.75 13.36 4.89
N LYS A 59 -2.66 13.49 4.14
CA LYS A 59 -2.63 13.91 2.73
C LYS A 59 -2.11 12.85 1.76
N LEU A 60 -1.76 11.66 2.25
CA LEU A 60 -1.09 10.63 1.45
C LEU A 60 -1.84 10.24 0.19
N PHE A 61 -3.16 10.20 0.24
CA PHE A 61 -4.00 9.77 -0.87
C PHE A 61 -4.57 10.94 -1.68
N ASP A 62 -4.21 12.17 -1.35
CA ASP A 62 -4.62 13.34 -2.10
C ASP A 62 -3.91 13.36 -3.46
N PRO A 63 -4.62 13.64 -4.57
CA PRO A 63 -4.00 13.78 -5.87
C PRO A 63 -2.94 14.88 -5.86
N PHE A 64 -1.82 14.63 -6.55
CA PHE A 64 -0.67 15.53 -6.67
C PHE A 64 0.10 15.82 -5.39
N PHE A 65 -0.29 15.25 -4.24
CA PHE A 65 0.50 15.36 -3.03
C PHE A 65 1.77 14.51 -3.12
N THR A 66 2.92 15.11 -2.86
CA THR A 66 4.21 14.42 -2.80
C THR A 66 5.16 15.16 -1.86
N THR A 67 5.99 14.41 -1.14
CA THR A 67 7.12 14.93 -0.37
C THR A 67 8.43 14.90 -1.17
N LYS A 68 8.41 14.32 -2.38
CA LYS A 68 9.58 14.27 -3.26
C LYS A 68 9.88 15.63 -3.87
N PRO A 69 11.17 15.91 -4.21
CA PRO A 69 11.53 17.14 -4.90
C PRO A 69 10.78 17.33 -6.22
N VAL A 70 10.61 18.57 -6.66
CA VAL A 70 10.00 18.93 -7.93
C VAL A 70 10.67 18.14 -9.09
N GLY A 71 9.84 17.52 -9.92
CA GLY A 71 10.29 16.70 -11.05
C GLY A 71 10.63 15.24 -10.72
N LYS A 72 10.63 14.83 -9.45
CA LYS A 72 10.92 13.46 -9.03
C LYS A 72 9.72 12.65 -8.54
N GLY A 73 8.57 13.27 -8.40
CA GLY A 73 7.33 12.58 -8.01
C GLY A 73 6.13 13.24 -8.68
N THR A 74 5.18 12.43 -9.12
CA THR A 74 3.94 12.91 -9.74
C THR A 74 2.87 13.30 -8.72
N GLY A 75 2.96 12.76 -7.49
CA GLY A 75 1.92 12.88 -6.48
C GLY A 75 0.66 12.09 -6.81
N LEU A 76 0.68 11.19 -7.80
CA LEU A 76 -0.48 10.44 -8.28
C LEU A 76 -0.48 8.97 -7.87
N GLY A 77 0.67 8.40 -7.52
CA GLY A 77 0.80 6.95 -7.26
C GLY A 77 -0.16 6.44 -6.18
N LEU A 78 -0.19 7.06 -5.02
CA LEU A 78 -1.07 6.63 -3.92
C LEU A 78 -2.54 6.97 -4.15
N SER A 79 -2.86 8.08 -4.81
CA SER A 79 -4.24 8.39 -5.18
C SER A 79 -4.80 7.39 -6.20
N ILE A 80 -3.99 6.95 -7.14
CA ILE A 80 -4.34 5.87 -8.09
C ILE A 80 -4.54 4.55 -7.34
N SER A 81 -3.63 4.20 -6.43
CA SER A 81 -3.76 3.01 -5.59
C SER A 81 -5.05 3.03 -4.77
N TYR A 82 -5.40 4.17 -4.18
CA TYR A 82 -6.65 4.36 -3.47
C TYR A 82 -7.87 4.09 -4.37
N LYS A 83 -7.92 4.66 -5.56
CA LYS A 83 -9.01 4.43 -6.51
C LYS A 83 -9.13 2.96 -6.90
N ILE A 84 -8.03 2.28 -7.15
CA ILE A 84 -8.04 0.86 -7.50
C ILE A 84 -8.63 0.04 -6.34
N VAL A 85 -8.14 0.24 -5.12
CA VAL A 85 -8.58 -0.53 -3.97
C VAL A 85 -10.02 -0.21 -3.57
N VAL A 86 -10.35 1.08 -3.45
CA VAL A 86 -11.63 1.53 -2.89
C VAL A 86 -12.74 1.56 -3.94
N GLU A 87 -12.49 2.15 -5.10
CA GLU A 87 -13.52 2.32 -6.11
C GLU A 87 -13.72 1.06 -6.96
N LYS A 88 -12.63 0.45 -7.46
CA LYS A 88 -12.71 -0.74 -8.32
C LYS A 88 -12.96 -2.02 -7.55
N HIS A 89 -12.28 -2.23 -6.44
CA HIS A 89 -12.36 -3.47 -5.66
C HIS A 89 -13.28 -3.38 -4.43
N LYS A 90 -13.87 -2.21 -4.16
CA LYS A 90 -14.73 -1.98 -3.00
C LYS A 90 -14.05 -2.33 -1.67
N GLY A 91 -12.73 -2.16 -1.65
CA GLY A 91 -11.87 -2.44 -0.50
C GLY A 91 -11.60 -1.21 0.34
N LYS A 92 -10.60 -1.36 1.20
CA LYS A 92 -10.10 -0.29 2.08
C LYS A 92 -8.58 -0.26 2.01
N ILE A 93 -8.01 0.94 2.09
CA ILE A 93 -6.57 1.15 2.18
C ILE A 93 -6.29 2.22 3.23
N TRP A 94 -5.31 1.97 4.08
CA TRP A 94 -4.84 2.95 5.06
C TRP A 94 -3.36 2.75 5.37
N CYS A 95 -2.80 3.70 6.07
CA CYS A 95 -1.40 3.70 6.48
C CYS A 95 -1.30 3.74 8.00
N SER A 96 -0.47 2.88 8.55
CA SER A 96 -0.03 2.91 9.94
C SER A 96 1.44 3.27 9.97
N SER A 97 1.78 4.38 10.59
CA SER A 97 3.16 4.86 10.64
C SER A 97 3.36 5.81 11.80
N GLU A 98 4.54 5.72 12.41
CA GLU A 98 5.03 6.69 13.36
C GLU A 98 6.47 7.08 12.99
N PRO A 99 6.88 8.34 13.26
CA PRO A 99 8.24 8.78 12.98
C PRO A 99 9.28 7.83 13.56
N HIS A 100 10.28 7.45 12.76
CA HIS A 100 11.37 6.54 13.09
C HIS A 100 11.00 5.08 13.41
N GLN A 101 9.75 4.68 13.15
CA GLN A 101 9.28 3.31 13.40
C GLN A 101 8.84 2.57 12.14
N GLY A 102 9.12 3.14 10.98
CA GLY A 102 8.71 2.56 9.71
C GLY A 102 7.27 2.88 9.34
N THR A 103 6.84 2.29 8.25
CA THR A 103 5.53 2.53 7.65
C THR A 103 4.92 1.21 7.22
N GLU A 104 3.63 1.03 7.48
CA GLU A 104 2.86 -0.11 6.99
C GLU A 104 1.63 0.39 6.24
N PHE A 105 1.49 -0.04 4.99
CA PHE A 105 0.26 0.11 4.23
C PHE A 105 -0.57 -1.16 4.35
N ILE A 106 -1.85 -1.00 4.67
CA ILE A 106 -2.79 -2.10 4.84
C ILE A 106 -3.89 -1.96 3.79
N ILE A 107 -4.08 -3.02 3.00
CA ILE A 107 -5.09 -3.12 1.96
C ILE A 107 -6.03 -4.25 2.33
N ARG A 108 -7.33 -4.00 2.38
CA ARG A 108 -8.36 -5.03 2.51
C ARG A 108 -9.22 -5.10 1.28
N ILE A 109 -9.39 -6.31 0.75
CA ILE A 109 -10.19 -6.58 -0.45
C ILE A 109 -11.28 -7.59 -0.09
N PRO A 110 -12.55 -7.34 -0.45
CA PRO A 110 -13.65 -8.27 -0.17
C PRO A 110 -13.56 -9.52 -1.06
N ARG A 111 -13.77 -10.69 -0.47
CA ARG A 111 -13.86 -11.97 -1.19
C ARG A 111 -15.16 -12.17 -1.96
N LEU A 112 -16.17 -11.36 -1.69
CA LEU A 112 -17.50 -11.46 -2.33
C LEU A 112 -17.43 -11.41 -3.86
N ILE A 113 -16.49 -10.68 -4.43
CA ILE A 113 -16.31 -10.62 -5.89
C ILE A 113 -15.93 -11.99 -6.47
N LEU A 114 -15.12 -12.76 -5.77
CA LEU A 114 -14.74 -14.11 -6.20
C LEU A 114 -15.91 -15.11 -6.10
N SER A 115 -16.76 -14.98 -5.08
CA SER A 115 -17.94 -15.83 -4.91
C SER A 115 -19.05 -15.50 -5.91
N ILE A 116 -19.23 -14.22 -6.27
CA ILE A 116 -20.16 -13.79 -7.31
C ILE A 116 -19.66 -14.24 -8.69
N ALA A 117 -18.39 -14.09 -8.99
CA ALA A 117 -17.81 -14.59 -10.24
C ALA A 117 -18.00 -16.11 -10.38
N ARG A 118 -17.74 -16.89 -9.34
CA ARG A 118 -17.99 -18.33 -9.32
C ARG A 118 -19.48 -18.68 -9.49
N LYS A 119 -20.39 -17.93 -8.88
CA LYS A 119 -21.84 -18.12 -9.07
C LYS A 119 -22.28 -17.80 -10.50
N LEU A 120 -21.72 -16.76 -11.11
CA LEU A 120 -22.04 -16.38 -12.49
C LEU A 120 -21.48 -17.41 -13.49
N GLU A 121 -20.31 -17.97 -13.23
CA GLU A 121 -19.73 -19.03 -14.06
C GLU A 121 -20.53 -20.33 -13.92
N SER A 122 -20.94 -20.74 -12.73
CA SER A 122 -21.76 -21.92 -12.51
C SER A 122 -23.18 -21.78 -13.07
N SER A 123 -23.70 -20.55 -13.13
CA SER A 123 -25.03 -20.26 -13.74
C SER A 123 -25.00 -20.28 -15.27
N LYS A 124 -23.84 -20.09 -15.90
CA LYS A 124 -23.69 -20.18 -17.36
C LYS A 124 -23.55 -21.61 -17.88
N TYR A 125 -23.34 -22.57 -17.01
CA TYR A 125 -23.16 -23.99 -17.37
C TYR A 125 -24.41 -24.80 -16.98
N HIS A 126 -25.57 -24.47 -17.58
CA HIS A 126 -26.67 -25.42 -17.64
C HIS A 126 -26.74 -25.92 -19.09
N PRO A 127 -26.34 -27.16 -19.35
CA PRO A 127 -26.61 -27.78 -20.64
C PRO A 127 -28.14 -27.88 -20.77
N ARG A 128 -28.68 -27.25 -21.80
CA ARG A 128 -30.06 -27.52 -22.20
C ARG A 128 -30.10 -28.94 -22.73
N ASN A 129 -30.76 -29.83 -22.01
CA ASN A 129 -31.25 -31.09 -22.57
C ASN A 129 -32.31 -30.80 -23.60
#